data_fbefe24320a0ec9644107e5236cd3930
#
_entry.id   fbefe24320a0ec9644107e5236cd3930
#
_cell.length_a   1.000
_cell.length_b   1.000
_cell.length_c   1.000
_cell.angle_alpha   90.00
_cell.angle_beta   90.00
_cell.angle_gamma   90.00
#
_symmetry.space_group_name_H-M   'P 1'
#
loop_
_entity.id
_entity.type
_entity.pdbx_description
1 polymer ?
#
loop_
_entity_poly.entity_id
_entity_poly.type
_entity_poly.pdbx_seq_one_letter_code
_entity_poly.pdbx_strand_id
1 'polypeptide(L)'
;KEYPPMPANWMYKRGDVYMMDLNPYSGSEQGGVRPAIVVQNDDGNFYSNVLLVVPLTTQIKKRNMPTHFILHNRFLSAPSMAICESPRPADKSRVLSYLGHLSKYEMRQVSVCLQYSFGFIGYKSFRKYLTAPPQEDVLAAAKELLSQQFQNTSCAEQSAPCSRQAHKRRST
;
A
#
# COMPACT_ATOMS: atom_id res chain seq x y z
N LYS A 1 -2.31 6.66 29.72
CA LYS A 1 -2.74 5.23 29.58
C LYS A 1 -1.49 4.41 29.42
N GLU A 2 -1.29 3.44 30.31
CA GLU A 2 -0.26 2.43 30.10
C GLU A 2 -0.76 1.43 29.06
N TYR A 3 0.10 1.12 28.10
CA TYR A 3 -0.17 0.09 27.08
C TYR A 3 0.72 -1.11 27.40
N PRO A 4 0.18 -2.34 27.46
CA PRO A 4 1.00 -3.53 27.66
C PRO A 4 1.96 -3.68 26.46
N PRO A 5 3.22 -4.06 26.71
CA PRO A 5 4.18 -4.25 25.63
C PRO A 5 3.72 -5.35 24.66
N MET A 6 4.03 -5.17 23.38
CA MET A 6 3.75 -6.20 22.37
C MET A 6 4.58 -7.46 22.65
N PRO A 7 4.03 -8.68 22.44
CA PRO A 7 4.81 -9.91 22.58
C PRO A 7 6.05 -9.91 21.68
N ALA A 8 7.15 -10.48 22.16
CA ALA A 8 8.44 -10.48 21.44
C ALA A 8 8.39 -11.17 20.05
N ASN A 9 7.47 -12.13 19.88
CA ASN A 9 7.25 -12.86 18.62
C ASN A 9 6.01 -12.37 17.84
N TRP A 10 5.56 -11.13 18.10
CA TRP A 10 4.40 -10.59 17.42
C TRP A 10 4.67 -10.37 15.94
N MET A 11 3.76 -10.88 15.09
CA MET A 11 3.83 -10.73 13.64
C MET A 11 2.93 -9.58 13.18
N TYR A 12 3.56 -8.53 12.68
CA TYR A 12 2.85 -7.39 12.08
C TYR A 12 2.37 -7.74 10.68
N LYS A 13 1.10 -7.48 10.40
CA LYS A 13 0.50 -7.77 9.10
C LYS A 13 0.01 -6.51 8.39
N ARG A 14 0.05 -6.52 7.08
CA ARG A 14 -0.59 -5.48 6.27
C ARG A 14 -2.08 -5.41 6.59
N GLY A 15 -2.57 -4.21 6.91
CA GLY A 15 -3.96 -3.98 7.32
C GLY A 15 -4.18 -3.98 8.83
N ASP A 16 -3.17 -4.35 9.61
CA ASP A 16 -3.23 -4.17 11.07
C ASP A 16 -3.29 -2.69 11.42
N VAL A 17 -4.03 -2.40 12.48
CA VAL A 17 -4.15 -1.05 13.04
C VAL A 17 -3.60 -1.08 14.48
N TYR A 18 -2.68 -0.19 14.73
CA TYR A 18 -2.03 -0.05 16.04
C TYR A 18 -2.20 1.36 16.57
N MET A 19 -2.28 1.50 17.90
CA MET A 19 -1.96 2.75 18.58
C MET A 19 -0.45 2.93 18.54
N MET A 20 0.02 4.06 18.01
CA MET A 20 1.44 4.33 17.82
C MET A 20 1.82 5.72 18.32
N ASP A 21 3.03 5.86 18.84
CA ASP A 21 3.64 7.16 19.08
C ASP A 21 4.38 7.64 17.82
N LEU A 22 3.77 8.58 17.12
CA LEU A 22 4.31 9.17 15.89
C LEU A 22 5.12 10.45 16.14
N ASN A 23 5.55 10.71 17.38
CA ASN A 23 6.47 11.80 17.69
C ASN A 23 7.95 11.40 17.39
N PRO A 24 8.83 12.36 17.11
CA PRO A 24 8.53 13.76 16.85
C PRO A 24 7.90 13.96 15.46
N TYR A 25 7.23 15.09 15.28
CA TYR A 25 6.67 15.52 13.99
C TYR A 25 6.97 17.01 13.76
N SER A 26 6.89 17.46 12.52
CA SER A 26 7.14 18.85 12.15
C SER A 26 6.00 19.41 11.28
N GLY A 27 5.63 20.66 11.53
CA GLY A 27 4.64 21.37 10.74
C GLY A 27 3.29 20.66 10.63
N SER A 28 2.90 20.31 9.41
CA SER A 28 1.61 19.66 9.11
C SER A 28 1.64 18.12 9.14
N GLU A 29 2.74 17.51 9.56
CA GLU A 29 2.83 16.06 9.69
C GLU A 29 1.83 15.52 10.72
N GLN A 30 1.39 14.29 10.52
CA GLN A 30 0.48 13.61 11.44
C GLN A 30 1.28 13.00 12.60
N GLY A 31 1.45 13.77 13.70
CA GLY A 31 2.20 13.37 14.89
C GLY A 31 1.33 13.01 16.10
N GLY A 32 1.99 12.78 17.25
CA GLY A 32 1.34 12.41 18.51
C GLY A 32 0.96 10.94 18.59
N VAL A 33 0.36 10.56 19.72
CA VAL A 33 -0.13 9.19 19.94
C VAL A 33 -1.50 9.03 19.26
N ARG A 34 -1.56 8.18 18.25
CA ARG A 34 -2.76 7.95 17.45
C ARG A 34 -2.80 6.59 16.76
N PRO A 35 -3.99 6.14 16.31
CA PRO A 35 -4.07 4.95 15.49
C PRO A 35 -3.37 5.15 14.14
N ALA A 36 -2.72 4.07 13.65
CA ALA A 36 -2.10 4.02 12.33
C ALA A 36 -2.27 2.64 11.71
N ILE A 37 -2.45 2.59 10.38
CA ILE A 37 -2.63 1.37 9.60
C ILE A 37 -1.27 0.93 9.05
N VAL A 38 -0.89 -0.33 9.20
CA VAL A 38 0.27 -0.91 8.52
C VAL A 38 -0.07 -1.14 7.05
N VAL A 39 0.68 -0.49 6.16
CA VAL A 39 0.46 -0.56 4.71
C VAL A 39 1.59 -1.23 3.94
N GLN A 40 2.70 -1.51 4.60
CA GLN A 40 3.81 -2.31 4.09
C GLN A 40 3.37 -3.77 3.87
N ASN A 41 3.98 -4.48 2.92
CA ASN A 41 3.74 -5.90 2.70
C ASN A 41 4.26 -6.75 3.88
N ASP A 42 3.77 -7.99 3.98
CA ASP A 42 4.07 -8.85 5.13
C ASP A 42 5.53 -9.29 5.16
N ASP A 43 6.18 -9.47 4.01
CA ASP A 43 7.62 -9.78 3.94
C ASP A 43 8.44 -8.63 4.51
N GLY A 44 8.14 -7.38 4.09
CA GLY A 44 8.77 -6.20 4.65
C GLY A 44 8.51 -6.06 6.16
N ASN A 45 7.29 -6.34 6.61
CA ASN A 45 6.94 -6.33 8.02
C ASN A 45 7.72 -7.38 8.83
N PHE A 46 8.03 -8.52 8.23
CA PHE A 46 8.78 -9.59 8.90
C PHE A 46 10.28 -9.23 9.05
N TYR A 47 10.93 -8.80 7.96
CA TYR A 47 12.37 -8.61 7.93
C TYR A 47 12.83 -7.23 8.43
N SER A 48 12.00 -6.19 8.35
CA SER A 48 12.36 -4.83 8.76
C SER A 48 12.01 -4.56 10.22
N ASN A 49 12.81 -3.75 10.90
CA ASN A 49 12.47 -3.16 12.20
C ASN A 49 11.53 -1.96 12.06
N VAL A 50 11.29 -1.50 10.84
CA VAL A 50 10.45 -0.34 10.52
C VAL A 50 9.20 -0.80 9.78
N LEU A 51 8.06 -0.25 10.16
CA LEU A 51 6.77 -0.40 9.48
C LEU A 51 6.49 0.84 8.63
N LEU A 52 5.93 0.66 7.44
CA LEU A 52 5.32 1.77 6.71
C LEU A 52 3.86 1.87 7.14
N VAL A 53 3.47 3.02 7.66
CA VAL A 53 2.14 3.22 8.24
C VAL A 53 1.42 4.46 7.68
N VAL A 54 0.09 4.41 7.66
CA VAL A 54 -0.80 5.54 7.36
C VAL A 54 -1.48 5.98 8.65
N PRO A 55 -1.27 7.23 9.10
CA PRO A 55 -1.92 7.77 10.28
C PRO A 55 -3.42 7.91 10.12
N LEU A 56 -4.16 7.70 11.20
CA LEU A 56 -5.59 7.96 11.29
C LEU A 56 -5.86 9.24 12.10
N THR A 57 -6.93 9.94 11.74
CA THR A 57 -7.42 11.11 12.48
C THR A 57 -8.92 11.06 12.68
N THR A 58 -9.39 11.45 13.86
CA THR A 58 -10.82 11.68 14.15
C THR A 58 -11.31 13.04 13.63
N GLN A 59 -10.40 13.94 13.26
CA GLN A 59 -10.74 15.22 12.64
C GLN A 59 -11.04 15.02 11.15
N ILE A 60 -12.30 14.68 10.83
CA ILE A 60 -12.73 14.41 9.47
C ILE A 60 -12.95 15.73 8.73
N LYS A 61 -11.89 16.20 8.05
CA LYS A 61 -11.90 17.36 7.16
C LYS A 61 -11.72 16.93 5.72
N LYS A 62 -12.23 17.70 4.75
CA LYS A 62 -12.02 17.45 3.30
C LYS A 62 -12.35 16.00 2.88
N ARG A 63 -13.54 15.53 3.25
CA ARG A 63 -14.01 14.14 3.03
C ARG A 63 -13.89 13.64 1.57
N ASN A 64 -13.95 14.56 0.62
CA ASN A 64 -13.97 14.24 -0.82
C ASN A 64 -12.57 14.20 -1.46
N MET A 65 -11.48 14.26 -0.67
CA MET A 65 -10.15 14.12 -1.22
C MET A 65 -9.89 12.64 -1.61
N PRO A 66 -9.31 12.40 -2.79
CA PRO A 66 -8.98 11.04 -3.26
C PRO A 66 -8.00 10.29 -2.37
N THR A 67 -7.27 11.00 -1.51
CA THR A 67 -6.29 10.44 -0.57
C THR A 67 -6.89 10.14 0.80
N HIS A 68 -8.19 10.39 1.00
CA HIS A 68 -8.87 10.19 2.27
C HIS A 68 -9.85 9.02 2.21
N PHE A 69 -9.80 8.13 3.19
CA PHE A 69 -10.77 7.06 3.38
C PHE A 69 -11.26 7.03 4.82
N ILE A 70 -12.60 7.01 5.02
CA ILE A 70 -13.21 7.03 6.36
C ILE A 70 -13.52 5.60 6.79
N LEU A 71 -13.03 5.24 7.97
CA LEU A 71 -13.20 3.96 8.64
C LEU A 71 -14.23 4.08 9.76
N HIS A 72 -15.13 3.11 9.86
CA HIS A 72 -16.18 3.00 10.88
C HIS A 72 -16.04 1.72 11.71
N ASN A 73 -14.81 1.35 12.07
CA ASN A 73 -14.52 0.11 12.76
C ASN A 73 -14.81 0.19 14.27
N ARG A 74 -15.31 -0.90 14.84
CA ARG A 74 -15.63 -1.00 16.29
C ARG A 74 -14.40 -0.94 17.18
N PHE A 75 -13.22 -1.29 16.68
CA PHE A 75 -11.95 -1.19 17.42
C PHE A 75 -11.38 0.24 17.47
N LEU A 76 -11.95 1.17 16.71
CA LEU A 76 -11.65 2.59 16.80
C LEU A 76 -12.62 3.28 17.75
N SER A 77 -12.13 4.21 18.57
CA SER A 77 -12.96 4.95 19.53
C SER A 77 -14.02 5.86 18.86
N ALA A 78 -13.79 6.22 17.61
CA ALA A 78 -14.68 7.04 16.79
C ALA A 78 -14.39 6.81 15.29
N PRO A 79 -15.32 7.19 14.38
CA PRO A 79 -15.03 7.24 12.96
C PRO A 79 -13.73 7.99 12.70
N SER A 80 -12.84 7.38 11.94
CA SER A 80 -11.48 7.90 11.72
C SER A 80 -11.15 7.92 10.25
N MET A 81 -10.41 8.93 9.81
CA MET A 81 -10.02 9.12 8.43
C MET A 81 -8.55 8.73 8.25
N ALA A 82 -8.28 7.85 7.30
CA ALA A 82 -6.94 7.52 6.85
C ALA A 82 -6.38 8.65 5.97
N ILE A 83 -5.19 9.13 6.29
CA ILE A 83 -4.50 10.23 5.59
C ILE A 83 -3.46 9.61 4.65
N CYS A 84 -3.92 9.13 3.48
CA CYS A 84 -3.07 8.37 2.55
C CYS A 84 -2.06 9.23 1.78
N GLU A 85 -2.09 10.55 1.89
CA GLU A 85 -1.03 11.44 1.41
C GLU A 85 0.15 11.58 2.37
N SER A 86 0.02 11.04 3.61
CA SER A 86 1.06 11.14 4.63
C SER A 86 1.51 9.76 5.15
N PRO A 87 1.80 8.78 4.28
CA PRO A 87 2.40 7.53 4.74
C PRO A 87 3.81 7.81 5.25
N ARG A 88 4.17 7.15 6.36
CA ARG A 88 5.48 7.37 6.97
C ARG A 88 6.08 6.10 7.53
N PRO A 89 7.43 5.99 7.55
CA PRO A 89 8.09 4.93 8.29
C PRO A 89 7.97 5.17 9.80
N ALA A 90 7.80 4.09 10.56
CA ALA A 90 7.78 4.11 12.02
C ALA A 90 8.46 2.86 12.55
N ASP A 91 9.41 3.03 13.46
CA ASP A 91 10.06 1.92 14.13
C ASP A 91 9.05 1.09 14.95
N LYS A 92 9.23 -0.22 15.00
CA LYS A 92 8.36 -1.13 15.75
C LYS A 92 8.28 -0.81 17.25
N SER A 93 9.32 -0.20 17.82
CA SER A 93 9.31 0.28 19.21
C SER A 93 8.29 1.38 19.49
N ARG A 94 7.78 2.05 18.45
CA ARG A 94 6.72 3.07 18.54
C ARG A 94 5.31 2.50 18.65
N VAL A 95 5.16 1.17 18.50
CA VAL A 95 3.89 0.49 18.63
C VAL A 95 3.53 0.35 20.09
N LEU A 96 2.39 0.90 20.49
CA LEU A 96 1.91 0.88 21.87
C LEU A 96 0.91 -0.25 22.11
N SER A 97 -0.04 -0.46 21.21
CA SER A 97 -1.01 -1.56 21.32
C SER A 97 -1.64 -1.90 19.99
N TYR A 98 -2.04 -3.17 19.83
CA TYR A 98 -2.87 -3.63 18.72
C TYR A 98 -4.32 -3.21 18.94
N LEU A 99 -4.96 -2.66 17.91
CA LEU A 99 -6.37 -2.25 17.94
C LEU A 99 -7.27 -3.20 17.18
N GLY A 100 -6.84 -3.66 16.01
CA GLY A 100 -7.63 -4.52 15.14
C GLY A 100 -7.04 -4.64 13.74
N HIS A 101 -7.79 -5.29 12.86
CA HIS A 101 -7.39 -5.51 11.47
C HIS A 101 -8.49 -5.02 10.52
N LEU A 102 -8.11 -4.34 9.44
CA LEU A 102 -9.02 -3.88 8.40
C LEU A 102 -9.56 -5.07 7.59
N SER A 103 -10.82 -5.00 7.21
CA SER A 103 -11.39 -5.93 6.24
C SER A 103 -10.66 -5.83 4.89
N LYS A 104 -10.76 -6.88 4.06
CA LYS A 104 -10.22 -6.88 2.69
C LYS A 104 -10.73 -5.69 1.87
N TYR A 105 -12.00 -5.34 2.03
CA TYR A 105 -12.61 -4.19 1.36
C TYR A 105 -11.95 -2.87 1.79
N GLU A 106 -11.85 -2.61 3.10
CA GLU A 106 -11.25 -1.38 3.62
C GLU A 106 -9.78 -1.25 3.22
N MET A 107 -9.02 -2.35 3.32
CA MET A 107 -7.61 -2.34 2.93
C MET A 107 -7.45 -2.09 1.43
N ARG A 108 -8.37 -2.59 0.59
CA ARG A 108 -8.41 -2.26 -0.84
C ARG A 108 -8.65 -0.77 -1.07
N GLN A 109 -9.60 -0.15 -0.35
CA GLN A 109 -9.87 1.30 -0.46
C GLN A 109 -8.64 2.13 -0.07
N VAL A 110 -8.01 1.80 1.06
CA VAL A 110 -6.76 2.44 1.50
C VAL A 110 -5.66 2.28 0.42
N SER A 111 -5.54 1.09 -0.18
CA SER A 111 -4.55 0.83 -1.25
C SER A 111 -4.80 1.69 -2.48
N VAL A 112 -6.06 1.88 -2.89
CA VAL A 112 -6.41 2.76 -4.02
C VAL A 112 -6.10 4.22 -3.72
N CYS A 113 -6.38 4.69 -2.50
CA CYS A 113 -6.01 6.03 -2.06
C CYS A 113 -4.48 6.24 -2.07
N LEU A 114 -3.71 5.25 -1.64
CA LEU A 114 -2.23 5.28 -1.70
C LEU A 114 -1.71 5.30 -3.14
N GLN A 115 -2.25 4.46 -4.04
CA GLN A 115 -1.88 4.46 -5.45
C GLN A 115 -2.15 5.81 -6.11
N TYR A 116 -3.25 6.46 -5.76
CA TYR A 116 -3.54 7.81 -6.22
C TYR A 116 -2.54 8.82 -5.62
N SER A 117 -2.27 8.75 -4.32
CA SER A 117 -1.32 9.64 -3.64
C SER A 117 0.09 9.55 -4.22
N PHE A 118 0.55 8.35 -4.59
CA PHE A 118 1.85 8.12 -5.21
C PHE A 118 1.88 8.37 -6.73
N GLY A 119 0.74 8.75 -7.34
CA GLY A 119 0.66 9.02 -8.76
C GLY A 119 0.64 7.78 -9.66
N PHE A 120 0.46 6.58 -9.11
CA PHE A 120 0.36 5.34 -9.90
C PHE A 120 -0.94 5.25 -10.68
N ILE A 121 -2.00 5.92 -10.23
CA ILE A 121 -3.28 6.01 -10.93
C ILE A 121 -3.74 7.46 -10.99
N GLY A 122 -4.36 7.84 -12.13
CA GLY A 122 -4.99 9.15 -12.29
C GLY A 122 -6.40 9.20 -11.69
N TYR A 123 -6.96 10.41 -11.56
CA TYR A 123 -8.28 10.65 -10.95
C TYR A 123 -9.43 9.88 -11.63
N LYS A 124 -9.41 9.72 -12.95
CA LYS A 124 -10.43 8.93 -13.69
C LYS A 124 -10.43 7.46 -13.27
N SER A 125 -9.24 6.86 -13.15
CA SER A 125 -9.07 5.48 -12.69
C SER A 125 -9.44 5.33 -11.22
N PHE A 126 -9.04 6.28 -10.37
CA PHE A 126 -9.40 6.32 -8.96
C PHE A 126 -10.91 6.23 -8.75
N ARG A 127 -11.70 7.08 -9.44
CA ARG A 127 -13.18 7.04 -9.35
C ARG A 127 -13.77 5.69 -9.75
N LYS A 128 -13.23 5.06 -10.78
CA LYS A 128 -13.68 3.74 -11.23
C LYS A 128 -13.48 2.67 -10.14
N TYR A 129 -12.35 2.69 -9.44
CA TYR A 129 -12.06 1.71 -8.37
C TYR A 129 -12.92 1.91 -7.12
N LEU A 130 -13.30 3.15 -6.78
CA LEU A 130 -14.16 3.42 -5.63
C LEU A 130 -15.61 3.01 -5.86
N THR A 131 -16.10 3.10 -7.09
CA THR A 131 -17.51 2.80 -7.43
C THR A 131 -17.74 1.34 -7.82
N ALA A 132 -16.67 0.57 -8.11
CA ALA A 132 -16.81 -0.84 -8.44
C ALA A 132 -17.12 -1.66 -7.16
N PRO A 133 -18.17 -2.49 -7.17
CA PRO A 133 -18.40 -3.46 -6.11
C PRO A 133 -17.18 -4.39 -6.01
N PRO A 134 -16.96 -5.04 -4.84
CA PRO A 134 -15.85 -5.97 -4.67
C PRO A 134 -16.05 -7.19 -5.57
N GLN A 135 -15.51 -7.13 -6.78
CA GLN A 135 -15.42 -8.27 -7.66
C GLN A 135 -14.11 -8.99 -7.38
N GLU A 136 -14.17 -10.25 -7.01
CA GLU A 136 -13.02 -11.15 -6.88
C GLU A 136 -12.27 -11.30 -8.22
N ASP A 137 -12.92 -10.92 -9.33
CA ASP A 137 -12.43 -11.03 -10.70
C ASP A 137 -11.37 -10.01 -11.11
N VAL A 138 -11.23 -8.87 -10.41
CA VAL A 138 -10.27 -7.83 -10.82
C VAL A 138 -8.82 -8.27 -10.58
N LEU A 139 -8.57 -9.11 -9.56
CA LEU A 139 -7.26 -9.67 -9.32
C LEU A 139 -6.92 -10.79 -10.34
N ALA A 140 -7.93 -11.55 -10.77
CA ALA A 140 -7.81 -12.56 -11.82
C ALA A 140 -7.52 -11.88 -13.16
N ALA A 141 -8.26 -10.83 -13.52
CA ALA A 141 -8.04 -10.05 -14.75
C ALA A 141 -6.68 -9.35 -14.78
N ALA A 142 -6.20 -8.83 -13.64
CA ALA A 142 -4.86 -8.23 -13.55
C ALA A 142 -3.74 -9.27 -13.70
N LYS A 143 -3.92 -10.47 -13.13
CA LYS A 143 -2.98 -11.60 -13.31
C LYS A 143 -2.96 -12.08 -14.76
N GLU A 144 -4.10 -12.10 -15.41
CA GLU A 144 -4.22 -12.52 -16.81
C GLU A 144 -3.57 -11.52 -17.78
N LEU A 145 -3.75 -10.20 -17.55
CA LEU A 145 -3.08 -9.13 -18.30
C LEU A 145 -1.55 -9.18 -18.11
N LEU A 146 -1.07 -9.42 -16.90
CA LEU A 146 0.37 -9.57 -16.63
C LEU A 146 0.93 -10.81 -17.31
N SER A 147 0.22 -11.95 -17.29
CA SER A 147 0.66 -13.18 -17.95
C SER A 147 0.71 -13.02 -19.49
N GLN A 148 -0.23 -12.29 -20.08
CA GLN A 148 -0.23 -11.97 -21.53
C GLN A 148 0.92 -11.04 -21.93
N GLN A 149 1.29 -10.08 -21.08
CA GLN A 149 2.46 -9.22 -21.34
C GLN A 149 3.76 -10.00 -21.31
N PHE A 150 3.93 -10.93 -20.37
CA PHE A 150 5.13 -11.79 -20.32
C PHE A 150 5.22 -12.77 -21.49
N GLN A 151 4.10 -13.30 -22.00
CA GLN A 151 4.09 -14.16 -23.17
C GLN A 151 4.45 -13.40 -24.45
N ASN A 152 3.98 -12.17 -24.61
CA ASN A 152 4.27 -11.35 -25.79
C ASN A 152 5.74 -10.89 -25.84
N THR A 153 6.40 -10.71 -24.68
CA THR A 153 7.83 -10.36 -24.63
C THR A 153 8.72 -11.54 -25.00
N SER A 154 8.36 -12.77 -24.63
CA SER A 154 9.15 -13.97 -24.97
C SER A 154 9.05 -14.35 -26.46
N CYS A 155 7.94 -14.02 -27.14
CA CYS A 155 7.79 -14.23 -28.59
C CYS A 155 8.58 -13.23 -29.43
N ALA A 156 8.79 -12.02 -28.93
CA ALA A 156 9.52 -10.97 -29.67
C ALA A 156 11.05 -11.23 -29.70
N GLU A 157 11.60 -11.94 -28.73
CA GLU A 157 13.03 -12.28 -28.68
C GLU A 157 13.40 -13.50 -29.57
N GLN A 158 12.43 -14.31 -30.01
CA GLN A 158 12.69 -15.48 -30.85
C GLN A 158 12.61 -15.24 -32.36
N SER A 159 12.26 -14.01 -32.80
CA SER A 159 12.05 -13.68 -34.22
C SER A 159 13.09 -12.75 -34.85
N ALA A 160 14.27 -12.59 -34.25
CA ALA A 160 15.37 -11.85 -34.88
C ALA A 160 16.14 -12.74 -35.87
N PRO A 161 16.14 -12.44 -37.18
CA PRO A 161 16.90 -13.22 -38.16
C PRO A 161 18.40 -12.95 -38.01
N CYS A 162 19.16 -14.00 -37.75
CA CYS A 162 20.63 -14.00 -37.72
C CYS A 162 21.17 -13.81 -39.17
N SER A 163 21.40 -12.57 -39.57
CA SER A 163 22.12 -12.25 -40.83
C SER A 163 23.62 -12.34 -40.63
N ARG A 164 24.18 -13.54 -40.82
CA ARG A 164 25.63 -13.69 -41.01
C ARG A 164 25.99 -13.23 -42.43
N GLN A 165 26.57 -12.04 -42.57
CA GLN A 165 27.28 -11.65 -43.81
C GLN A 165 28.67 -12.29 -43.80
N ALA A 166 28.88 -13.19 -44.75
CA ALA A 166 30.16 -13.78 -45.04
C ALA A 166 31.04 -12.76 -45.78
N HIS A 167 32.14 -12.33 -45.18
CA HIS A 167 33.18 -11.58 -45.83
C HIS A 167 34.03 -12.54 -46.67
N LYS A 168 33.81 -12.50 -48.01
CA LYS A 168 34.74 -13.08 -49.02
C LYS A 168 35.98 -12.19 -49.08
N ARG A 169 37.12 -12.64 -48.62
CA ARG A 169 38.45 -12.13 -48.99
C ARG A 169 38.72 -12.54 -50.43
N ARG A 170 39.04 -11.59 -51.30
CA ARG A 170 39.75 -11.82 -52.57
C ARG A 170 41.19 -11.36 -52.39
N SER A 171 42.10 -12.31 -52.57
CA SER A 171 43.51 -12.11 -52.82
C SER A 171 43.71 -11.82 -54.33
N THR A 172 44.44 -10.81 -54.64
CA THR A 172 45.56 -10.70 -55.63
C THR A 172 46.24 -9.38 -55.38
#